data_1b7c84041629eeb5544bb2e2cd2ef2be
#
_entry.id   1b7c84041629eeb5544bb2e2cd2ef2be
#
_cell.length_a   1.000
_cell.length_b   1.000
_cell.length_c   1.000
_cell.angle_alpha   90.00
_cell.angle_beta   90.00
_cell.angle_gamma   90.00
#
_symmetry.space_group_name_H-M   'P 1'
#
loop_
_entity.id
_entity.type
_entity.pdbx_description
1 polymer ?
#
loop_
_entity_poly.entity_id
_entity_poly.type
_entity_poly.pdbx_seq_one_letter_code
_entity_poly.pdbx_strand_id
1 'polypeptide(L)'
;VKPFVLDMAPHVLPGFDEEFATYIEGKLADAGIPVVTGVRVTGLEGEGGKVKKVLTDRKAYKADLVVLSAGIRPNTAFLDGTGLEMVKGTLLTNEAGQTNDPDIYAAGDCAMVHSAITGKPAWSPMGSTANINGRIIAQNIMGKELRYRGSLGTAVCQLPGLNVGRTGLTEAQAKAEGFDPISVVTIVDDKAHYMPGAATFTMKLIADRSTQRLLGVQVAGPGAVDKIVDITVTAIQCGATL
;
A
#
# COMPACT_ATOMS: atom_id res chain seq x y z
N VAL A 1 2.85 -21.81 -18.15
CA VAL A 1 2.62 -20.36 -18.30
C VAL A 1 3.96 -19.66 -18.09
N LYS A 2 4.27 -18.68 -18.93
CA LYS A 2 5.45 -17.81 -18.77
C LYS A 2 4.94 -16.40 -18.49
N PRO A 3 4.75 -16.03 -17.21
CA PRO A 3 4.25 -14.72 -16.86
C PRO A 3 5.34 -13.65 -17.00
N PHE A 4 4.94 -12.40 -17.20
CA PHE A 4 5.77 -11.22 -17.04
C PHE A 4 4.90 -10.05 -16.61
N VAL A 5 5.50 -9.09 -15.94
CA VAL A 5 4.81 -7.89 -15.44
C VAL A 5 5.29 -6.67 -16.23
N LEU A 6 4.34 -5.83 -16.66
CA LEU A 6 4.61 -4.50 -17.22
C LEU A 6 4.03 -3.46 -16.28
N ASP A 7 4.83 -2.50 -15.86
CA ASP A 7 4.39 -1.41 -15.01
C ASP A 7 4.93 -0.06 -15.52
N MET A 8 4.10 0.97 -15.44
CA MET A 8 4.49 2.34 -15.76
C MET A 8 5.33 2.98 -14.65
N ALA A 9 5.18 2.52 -13.42
CA ALA A 9 5.97 2.97 -12.28
C ALA A 9 7.45 2.58 -12.43
N PRO A 10 8.37 3.30 -11.78
CA PRO A 10 9.79 2.96 -11.80
C PRO A 10 10.09 1.62 -11.12
N HIS A 11 9.25 1.20 -10.19
CA HIS A 11 9.37 -0.05 -9.44
C HIS A 11 7.99 -0.68 -9.20
N VAL A 12 7.96 -2.00 -8.97
CA VAL A 12 6.76 -2.70 -8.49
C VAL A 12 6.46 -2.36 -7.04
N LEU A 13 5.21 -2.60 -6.63
CA LEU A 13 4.75 -2.43 -5.26
C LEU A 13 5.02 -1.01 -4.72
N PRO A 14 4.34 0.00 -5.24
CA PRO A 14 4.48 1.37 -4.77
C PRO A 14 4.22 1.45 -3.26
N GLY A 15 5.11 2.12 -2.54
CA GLY A 15 5.07 2.23 -1.08
C GLY A 15 6.13 1.39 -0.37
N PHE A 16 7.05 0.77 -1.11
CA PHE A 16 8.35 0.32 -0.62
C PHE A 16 9.44 1.30 -1.06
N ASP A 17 10.51 1.40 -0.29
CA ASP A 17 11.72 2.12 -0.69
C ASP A 17 12.43 1.35 -1.82
N GLU A 18 13.25 2.06 -2.61
CA GLU A 18 13.86 1.56 -3.86
C GLU A 18 14.65 0.27 -3.66
N GLU A 19 15.41 0.16 -2.58
CA GLU A 19 16.22 -1.02 -2.28
C GLU A 19 15.36 -2.27 -2.03
N PHE A 20 14.17 -2.10 -1.40
CA PHE A 20 13.23 -3.20 -1.23
C PHE A 20 12.52 -3.55 -2.54
N ALA A 21 12.10 -2.57 -3.30
CA ALA A 21 11.49 -2.80 -4.61
C ALA A 21 12.45 -3.55 -5.54
N THR A 22 13.70 -3.14 -5.60
CA THR A 22 14.76 -3.82 -6.38
C THR A 22 14.98 -5.26 -5.91
N TYR A 23 15.04 -5.49 -4.59
CA TYR A 23 15.14 -6.84 -4.04
C TYR A 23 13.96 -7.73 -4.44
N ILE A 24 12.74 -7.20 -4.35
CA ILE A 24 11.50 -7.90 -4.72
C ILE A 24 11.49 -8.24 -6.22
N GLU A 25 11.87 -7.28 -7.07
CA GLU A 25 11.97 -7.49 -8.53
C GLU A 25 12.98 -8.60 -8.87
N GLY A 26 14.12 -8.62 -8.20
CA GLY A 26 15.10 -9.71 -8.32
C GLY A 26 14.52 -11.08 -7.94
N LYS A 27 13.80 -11.16 -6.84
CA LYS A 27 13.13 -12.40 -6.41
C LYS A 27 12.04 -12.88 -7.36
N LEU A 28 11.28 -11.95 -7.95
CA LEU A 28 10.30 -12.27 -8.97
C LEU A 28 11.00 -12.82 -10.24
N ALA A 29 12.10 -12.20 -10.65
CA ALA A 29 12.89 -12.69 -11.78
C ALA A 29 13.46 -14.10 -11.52
N ASP A 30 14.00 -14.36 -10.32
CA ASP A 30 14.47 -15.69 -9.89
C ASP A 30 13.35 -16.74 -9.93
N ALA A 31 12.11 -16.33 -9.63
CA ALA A 31 10.91 -17.17 -9.74
C ALA A 31 10.38 -17.32 -11.17
N GLY A 32 11.08 -16.78 -12.18
CA GLY A 32 10.69 -16.85 -13.59
C GLY A 32 9.60 -15.84 -13.98
N ILE A 33 9.45 -14.77 -13.23
CA ILE A 33 8.48 -13.69 -13.48
C ILE A 33 9.26 -12.38 -13.73
N PRO A 34 9.79 -12.16 -14.95
CA PRO A 34 10.48 -10.91 -15.23
C PRO A 34 9.54 -9.71 -15.12
N VAL A 35 10.06 -8.66 -14.54
CA VAL A 35 9.37 -7.37 -14.38
C VAL A 35 10.00 -6.35 -15.31
N VAL A 36 9.16 -5.60 -16.00
CA VAL A 36 9.59 -4.49 -16.88
C VAL A 36 8.87 -3.23 -16.40
N THR A 37 9.63 -2.38 -15.74
CA THR A 37 9.14 -1.12 -15.16
C THR A 37 9.42 0.08 -16.06
N GLY A 38 8.79 1.21 -15.78
CA GLY A 38 8.93 2.44 -16.55
C GLY A 38 8.45 2.30 -18.00
N VAL A 39 7.49 1.41 -18.26
CA VAL A 39 6.89 1.22 -19.58
C VAL A 39 5.39 1.44 -19.54
N ARG A 40 4.90 2.24 -20.46
CA ARG A 40 3.46 2.52 -20.57
C ARG A 40 2.82 1.57 -21.60
N VAL A 41 1.83 0.82 -21.16
CA VAL A 41 0.98 0.06 -22.09
C VAL A 41 0.09 1.03 -22.86
N THR A 42 0.14 0.96 -24.20
CA THR A 42 -0.60 1.86 -25.10
C THR A 42 -1.75 1.19 -25.82
N GLY A 43 -1.76 -0.15 -25.85
CA GLY A 43 -2.83 -0.89 -26.51
C GLY A 43 -2.60 -2.40 -26.54
N LEU A 44 -3.56 -3.08 -27.13
CA LEU A 44 -3.51 -4.53 -27.38
C LEU A 44 -3.73 -4.79 -28.86
N GLU A 45 -2.96 -5.70 -29.42
CA GLU A 45 -3.21 -6.27 -30.76
C GLU A 45 -3.76 -7.69 -30.62
N GLY A 46 -4.72 -8.02 -31.47
CA GLY A 46 -5.33 -9.35 -31.52
C GLY A 46 -5.80 -9.74 -32.90
N GLU A 47 -6.07 -11.03 -33.07
CA GLU A 47 -6.59 -11.63 -34.29
C GLU A 47 -7.60 -12.72 -33.93
N GLY A 48 -8.73 -12.78 -34.64
CA GLY A 48 -9.77 -13.78 -34.38
C GLY A 48 -10.32 -13.77 -32.94
N GLY A 49 -10.43 -12.59 -32.31
CA GLY A 49 -10.90 -12.45 -30.93
C GLY A 49 -9.89 -12.86 -29.83
N LYS A 50 -8.65 -13.13 -30.19
CA LYS A 50 -7.60 -13.52 -29.26
C LYS A 50 -6.48 -12.48 -29.26
N VAL A 51 -6.02 -12.09 -28.04
CA VAL A 51 -4.87 -11.22 -27.88
C VAL A 51 -3.62 -11.91 -28.43
N LYS A 52 -2.74 -11.14 -29.08
CA LYS A 52 -1.46 -11.59 -29.62
C LYS A 52 -0.28 -10.79 -29.08
N LYS A 53 -0.51 -9.50 -28.81
CA LYS A 53 0.55 -8.62 -28.31
C LYS A 53 -0.02 -7.56 -27.37
N VAL A 54 0.82 -7.14 -26.42
CA VAL A 54 0.68 -5.92 -25.65
C VAL A 54 1.61 -4.88 -26.26
N LEU A 55 1.06 -3.74 -26.64
CA LEU A 55 1.82 -2.60 -27.16
C LEU A 55 2.23 -1.68 -26.01
N THR A 56 3.46 -1.20 -26.06
CA THR A 56 3.96 -0.21 -25.12
C THR A 56 4.60 0.96 -25.85
N ASP A 57 4.92 2.01 -25.13
CA ASP A 57 5.67 3.16 -25.66
C ASP A 57 7.12 2.84 -26.07
N ARG A 58 7.61 1.63 -25.76
CA ARG A 58 8.96 1.16 -26.11
C ARG A 58 8.97 0.06 -27.16
N LYS A 59 8.21 -1.01 -26.96
CA LYS A 59 8.13 -2.17 -27.86
C LYS A 59 6.84 -2.96 -27.65
N ALA A 60 6.59 -3.91 -28.54
CA ALA A 60 5.50 -4.87 -28.38
C ALA A 60 5.98 -6.16 -27.72
N TYR A 61 5.14 -6.71 -26.84
CA TYR A 61 5.37 -7.98 -26.14
C TYR A 61 4.34 -9.01 -26.61
N LYS A 62 4.76 -10.22 -26.96
CA LYS A 62 3.86 -11.32 -27.29
C LYS A 62 3.10 -11.75 -26.03
N ALA A 63 1.80 -11.96 -26.15
CA ALA A 63 0.94 -12.42 -25.05
C ALA A 63 -0.24 -13.23 -25.58
N ASP A 64 -0.54 -14.32 -24.90
CA ASP A 64 -1.71 -15.16 -25.16
C ASP A 64 -2.84 -14.86 -24.20
N LEU A 65 -2.53 -14.26 -23.03
CA LEU A 65 -3.46 -13.80 -22.03
C LEU A 65 -2.92 -12.50 -21.43
N VAL A 66 -3.82 -11.55 -21.16
CA VAL A 66 -3.50 -10.29 -20.50
C VAL A 66 -4.40 -10.12 -19.28
N VAL A 67 -3.79 -9.85 -18.13
CA VAL A 67 -4.48 -9.45 -16.91
C VAL A 67 -4.28 -7.95 -16.73
N LEU A 68 -5.37 -7.18 -16.75
CA LEU A 68 -5.34 -5.75 -16.53
C LEU A 68 -5.57 -5.47 -15.03
N SER A 69 -4.54 -4.93 -14.38
CA SER A 69 -4.56 -4.53 -12.97
C SER A 69 -3.92 -3.14 -12.84
N ALA A 70 -4.44 -2.18 -13.59
CA ALA A 70 -3.86 -0.85 -13.79
C ALA A 70 -4.34 0.18 -12.74
N GLY A 71 -4.63 -0.28 -11.52
CA GLY A 71 -5.11 0.56 -10.42
C GLY A 71 -6.63 0.74 -10.41
N ILE A 72 -7.07 1.55 -9.46
CA ILE A 72 -8.48 1.86 -9.24
C ILE A 72 -8.68 3.38 -9.20
N ARG A 73 -9.92 3.81 -9.44
CA ARG A 73 -10.33 5.20 -9.27
C ARG A 73 -11.67 5.23 -8.55
N PRO A 74 -11.89 6.19 -7.64
CA PRO A 74 -13.19 6.38 -7.03
C PRO A 74 -14.26 6.69 -8.08
N ASN A 75 -15.44 6.12 -7.95
CA ASN A 75 -16.56 6.44 -8.83
C ASN A 75 -17.43 7.52 -8.18
N THR A 76 -16.99 8.77 -8.24
CA THR A 76 -17.56 9.93 -7.56
C THR A 76 -18.03 11.03 -8.51
N ALA A 77 -17.98 10.82 -9.82
CA ALA A 77 -18.37 11.82 -10.82
C ALA A 77 -19.84 12.28 -10.68
N PHE A 78 -20.72 11.43 -10.12
CA PHE A 78 -22.12 11.80 -9.85
C PHE A 78 -22.27 12.87 -8.75
N LEU A 79 -21.20 13.18 -8.02
CA LEU A 79 -21.16 14.21 -6.98
C LEU A 79 -20.68 15.56 -7.50
N ASP A 80 -20.34 15.66 -8.79
CA ASP A 80 -19.87 16.92 -9.38
C ASP A 80 -20.95 18.00 -9.24
N GLY A 81 -20.53 19.18 -8.76
CA GLY A 81 -21.44 20.31 -8.53
C GLY A 81 -22.23 20.27 -7.22
N THR A 82 -22.06 19.26 -6.36
CA THR A 82 -22.76 19.18 -5.05
C THR A 82 -22.15 20.07 -3.98
N GLY A 83 -20.95 20.63 -4.17
CA GLY A 83 -20.23 21.41 -3.17
C GLY A 83 -19.49 20.56 -2.12
N LEU A 84 -19.48 19.25 -2.27
CA LEU A 84 -18.70 18.37 -1.39
C LEU A 84 -17.21 18.51 -1.67
N GLU A 85 -16.42 18.61 -0.62
CA GLU A 85 -14.96 18.73 -0.73
C GLU A 85 -14.32 17.41 -1.13
N MET A 86 -13.51 17.45 -2.19
CA MET A 86 -12.85 16.29 -2.74
C MET A 86 -11.37 16.54 -3.04
N VAL A 87 -10.55 15.49 -2.88
CA VAL A 87 -9.14 15.46 -3.28
C VAL A 87 -8.91 14.26 -4.18
N LYS A 88 -8.45 14.48 -5.41
CA LYS A 88 -8.18 13.42 -6.41
C LYS A 88 -9.38 12.49 -6.64
N GLY A 89 -10.59 13.03 -6.59
CA GLY A 89 -11.81 12.27 -6.76
C GLY A 89 -12.28 11.49 -5.53
N THR A 90 -11.67 11.67 -4.36
CA THR A 90 -12.12 11.10 -3.09
C THR A 90 -12.72 12.20 -2.21
N LEU A 91 -13.83 11.90 -1.54
CA LEU A 91 -14.47 12.79 -0.58
C LEU A 91 -13.57 12.98 0.64
N LEU A 92 -13.35 14.22 1.05
CA LEU A 92 -12.71 14.51 2.33
C LEU A 92 -13.68 14.18 3.48
N THR A 93 -13.20 13.46 4.48
CA THR A 93 -13.95 13.15 5.68
C THR A 93 -13.15 13.46 6.93
N ASN A 94 -13.87 13.83 7.99
CA ASN A 94 -13.28 13.92 9.32
C ASN A 94 -13.14 12.53 9.97
N GLU A 95 -12.66 12.49 11.20
CA GLU A 95 -12.47 11.24 11.96
C GLU A 95 -13.78 10.49 12.28
N ALA A 96 -14.92 11.17 12.20
CA ALA A 96 -16.25 10.57 12.37
C ALA A 96 -16.83 10.01 11.06
N GLY A 97 -16.14 10.23 9.93
CA GLY A 97 -16.58 9.86 8.59
C GLY A 97 -17.55 10.87 7.94
N GLN A 98 -17.73 12.07 8.52
CA GLN A 98 -18.53 13.14 7.95
C GLN A 98 -17.75 13.93 6.91
N THR A 99 -18.43 14.38 5.87
CA THR A 99 -17.92 15.32 4.86
C THR A 99 -17.99 16.76 5.38
N ASN A 100 -17.75 17.75 4.53
CA ASN A 100 -18.03 19.16 4.84
C ASN A 100 -19.53 19.47 4.99
N ASP A 101 -20.42 18.59 4.53
CA ASP A 101 -21.84 18.62 4.85
C ASP A 101 -22.08 17.67 6.06
N PRO A 102 -22.60 18.19 7.21
CA PRO A 102 -22.77 17.41 8.44
C PRO A 102 -23.78 16.27 8.31
N ASP A 103 -24.66 16.30 7.33
CA ASP A 103 -25.67 15.28 7.10
C ASP A 103 -25.17 14.17 6.15
N ILE A 104 -23.97 14.35 5.57
CA ILE A 104 -23.40 13.41 4.59
C ILE A 104 -22.15 12.74 5.15
N TYR A 105 -22.16 11.41 5.12
CA TYR A 105 -21.06 10.55 5.53
C TYR A 105 -20.49 9.80 4.33
N ALA A 106 -19.19 9.49 4.37
CA ALA A 106 -18.56 8.67 3.34
C ALA A 106 -17.58 7.65 3.94
N ALA A 107 -17.56 6.45 3.38
CA ALA A 107 -16.62 5.39 3.75
C ALA A 107 -16.27 4.53 2.53
N GLY A 108 -15.17 3.81 2.62
CA GLY A 108 -14.66 2.94 1.56
C GLY A 108 -13.77 3.67 0.56
N ASP A 109 -13.66 3.14 -0.64
CA ASP A 109 -12.68 3.59 -1.65
C ASP A 109 -12.96 5.02 -2.17
N CYS A 110 -14.18 5.52 -1.98
CA CYS A 110 -14.56 6.89 -2.34
C CYS A 110 -14.22 7.93 -1.28
N ALA A 111 -13.81 7.52 -0.08
CA ALA A 111 -13.54 8.40 1.05
C ALA A 111 -12.04 8.53 1.33
N MET A 112 -11.60 9.75 1.60
CA MET A 112 -10.28 10.08 2.11
C MET A 112 -10.33 10.01 3.64
N VAL A 113 -9.46 9.22 4.22
CA VAL A 113 -9.23 9.18 5.67
C VAL A 113 -8.01 10.02 6.02
N HIS A 114 -7.51 9.95 7.24
CA HIS A 114 -6.25 10.59 7.63
C HIS A 114 -5.16 9.55 7.94
N SER A 115 -3.92 9.98 7.81
CA SER A 115 -2.76 9.21 8.25
C SER A 115 -2.67 9.23 9.78
N ALA A 116 -2.50 8.08 10.40
CA ALA A 116 -2.29 7.98 11.84
C ALA A 116 -0.95 8.59 12.32
N ILE A 117 -0.01 8.83 11.40
CA ILE A 117 1.31 9.40 11.72
C ILE A 117 1.34 10.90 11.51
N THR A 118 0.81 11.38 10.38
CA THR A 118 0.93 12.78 9.96
C THR A 118 -0.33 13.61 10.21
N GLY A 119 -1.47 12.97 10.47
CA GLY A 119 -2.78 13.62 10.53
C GLY A 119 -3.31 14.13 9.18
N LYS A 120 -2.50 14.09 8.12
CA LYS A 120 -2.90 14.58 6.79
C LYS A 120 -3.85 13.63 6.08
N PRO A 121 -4.63 14.10 5.10
CA PRO A 121 -5.48 13.25 4.28
C PRO A 121 -4.69 12.11 3.64
N ALA A 122 -5.23 10.89 3.75
CA ALA A 122 -4.63 9.67 3.24
C ALA A 122 -5.68 8.79 2.57
N TRP A 123 -5.41 8.35 1.35
CA TRP A 123 -6.29 7.43 0.66
C TRP A 123 -5.94 5.98 1.04
N SER A 124 -6.91 5.27 1.58
CA SER A 124 -6.75 3.89 2.03
C SER A 124 -7.86 3.00 1.44
N PRO A 125 -7.76 2.63 0.16
CA PRO A 125 -8.76 1.80 -0.51
C PRO A 125 -8.60 0.33 -0.09
N MET A 126 -8.92 0.06 1.17
CA MET A 126 -8.77 -1.25 1.81
C MET A 126 -10.07 -1.68 2.45
N GLY A 127 -10.44 -2.94 2.28
CA GLY A 127 -11.65 -3.50 2.88
C GLY A 127 -11.72 -3.37 4.41
N SER A 128 -10.56 -3.46 5.09
CA SER A 128 -10.45 -3.24 6.53
C SER A 128 -10.81 -1.79 6.92
N THR A 129 -10.25 -0.81 6.20
CA THR A 129 -10.56 0.62 6.41
C THR A 129 -12.03 0.90 6.16
N ALA A 130 -12.58 0.41 5.06
CA ALA A 130 -13.99 0.56 4.71
C ALA A 130 -14.91 -0.01 5.81
N ASN A 131 -14.60 -1.20 6.32
CA ASN A 131 -15.38 -1.88 7.35
C ASN A 131 -15.34 -1.12 8.68
N ILE A 132 -14.16 -0.68 9.12
CA ILE A 132 -14.01 0.07 10.38
C ILE A 132 -14.75 1.40 10.30
N ASN A 133 -14.56 2.17 9.22
CA ASN A 133 -15.23 3.47 9.06
C ASN A 133 -16.75 3.30 8.94
N GLY A 134 -17.25 2.31 8.22
CA GLY A 134 -18.69 2.03 8.14
C GLY A 134 -19.30 1.74 9.52
N ARG A 135 -18.62 1.00 10.39
CA ARG A 135 -19.07 0.76 11.77
C ARG A 135 -19.03 2.02 12.64
N ILE A 136 -18.01 2.85 12.49
CA ILE A 136 -17.91 4.14 13.21
C ILE A 136 -19.07 5.04 12.80
N ILE A 137 -19.31 5.21 11.49
CA ILE A 137 -20.40 6.03 10.95
C ILE A 137 -21.75 5.54 11.47
N ALA A 138 -22.04 4.24 11.38
CA ALA A 138 -23.30 3.68 11.84
C ALA A 138 -23.55 3.96 13.32
N GLN A 139 -22.52 3.86 14.16
CA GLN A 139 -22.64 4.14 15.58
C GLN A 139 -22.77 5.65 15.89
N ASN A 140 -22.10 6.50 15.11
CA ASN A 140 -22.21 7.95 15.25
C ASN A 140 -23.60 8.45 14.84
N ILE A 141 -24.18 7.91 13.78
CA ILE A 141 -25.59 8.19 13.41
C ILE A 141 -26.55 7.82 14.55
N MET A 142 -26.22 6.79 15.34
CA MET A 142 -27.00 6.38 16.51
C MET A 142 -26.65 7.16 17.79
N GLY A 143 -25.93 8.30 17.67
CA GLY A 143 -25.63 9.21 18.77
C GLY A 143 -24.35 8.88 19.56
N LYS A 144 -23.46 8.01 19.06
CA LYS A 144 -22.13 7.85 19.65
C LYS A 144 -21.14 8.84 19.04
N GLU A 145 -20.03 9.06 19.71
CA GLU A 145 -18.95 9.96 19.29
C GLU A 145 -17.66 9.17 19.07
N LEU A 146 -17.69 8.22 18.13
CA LEU A 146 -16.53 7.42 17.79
C LEU A 146 -15.67 8.11 16.74
N ARG A 147 -14.36 7.90 16.84
CA ARG A 147 -13.38 8.48 15.92
C ARG A 147 -12.47 7.40 15.33
N TYR A 148 -12.21 7.49 14.05
CA TYR A 148 -11.22 6.67 13.38
C TYR A 148 -9.80 7.13 13.75
N ARG A 149 -8.94 6.21 14.16
CA ARG A 149 -7.58 6.52 14.61
C ARG A 149 -6.58 6.79 13.48
N GLY A 150 -7.05 6.79 12.26
CA GLY A 150 -6.22 6.98 11.08
C GLY A 150 -5.68 5.69 10.48
N SER A 151 -5.21 5.79 9.24
CA SER A 151 -4.59 4.68 8.50
C SER A 151 -3.07 4.75 8.62
N LEU A 152 -2.44 3.58 8.79
CA LEU A 152 -0.99 3.40 8.68
C LEU A 152 -0.57 2.94 7.28
N GLY A 153 -1.51 2.75 6.35
CA GLY A 153 -1.21 2.23 5.01
C GLY A 153 -0.64 0.81 5.04
N THR A 154 -1.04 0.02 6.04
CA THR A 154 -0.57 -1.36 6.24
C THR A 154 -0.98 -2.23 5.07
N ALA A 155 -0.04 -2.97 4.51
CA ALA A 155 -0.29 -3.92 3.44
C ALA A 155 0.64 -5.13 3.54
N VAL A 156 0.11 -6.30 3.21
CA VAL A 156 0.86 -7.56 3.09
C VAL A 156 0.48 -8.18 1.75
N CYS A 157 1.47 -8.69 1.04
CA CYS A 157 1.28 -9.36 -0.24
C CYS A 157 2.09 -10.65 -0.29
N GLN A 158 1.47 -11.71 -0.79
CA GLN A 158 2.15 -12.97 -1.07
C GLN A 158 2.56 -13.01 -2.54
N LEU A 159 3.84 -13.24 -2.76
CA LEU A 159 4.45 -13.44 -4.07
C LEU A 159 4.98 -14.88 -4.16
N PRO A 160 5.29 -15.39 -5.35
CA PRO A 160 5.88 -16.71 -5.50
C PRO A 160 7.21 -16.83 -4.73
N GLY A 161 7.20 -17.64 -3.66
CA GLY A 161 8.37 -17.88 -2.82
C GLY A 161 8.80 -16.69 -1.92
N LEU A 162 8.02 -15.63 -1.88
CA LEU A 162 8.34 -14.43 -1.11
C LEU A 162 7.06 -13.78 -0.58
N ASN A 163 7.01 -13.48 0.70
CA ASN A 163 6.00 -12.59 1.28
C ASN A 163 6.61 -11.22 1.52
N VAL A 164 5.84 -10.18 1.32
CA VAL A 164 6.26 -8.80 1.57
C VAL A 164 5.21 -8.08 2.38
N GLY A 165 5.64 -7.20 3.27
CA GLY A 165 4.74 -6.44 4.11
C GLY A 165 5.31 -5.08 4.48
N ARG A 166 4.43 -4.13 4.74
CA ARG A 166 4.80 -2.79 5.19
C ARG A 166 3.72 -2.16 6.06
N THR A 167 4.13 -1.23 6.90
CA THR A 167 3.22 -0.31 7.60
C THR A 167 3.94 1.00 7.88
N GLY A 168 3.16 2.07 8.02
CA GLY A 168 3.69 3.41 8.26
C GLY A 168 4.30 4.04 7.00
N LEU A 169 5.26 4.93 7.20
CA LEU A 169 5.92 5.69 6.16
C LEU A 169 7.15 4.96 5.64
N THR A 170 7.44 5.11 4.35
CA THR A 170 8.77 4.84 3.80
C THR A 170 9.74 5.94 4.23
N GLU A 171 11.04 5.72 4.07
CA GLU A 171 12.03 6.77 4.35
C GLU A 171 11.82 7.99 3.46
N ALA A 172 11.51 7.78 2.18
CA ALA A 172 11.21 8.86 1.24
C ALA A 172 9.96 9.63 1.64
N GLN A 173 8.88 8.94 2.06
CA GLN A 173 7.66 9.58 2.55
C GLN A 173 7.91 10.35 3.85
N ALA A 174 8.66 9.79 4.79
CA ALA A 174 9.00 10.47 6.04
C ALA A 174 9.75 11.79 5.78
N LYS A 175 10.73 11.79 4.88
CA LYS A 175 11.43 13.02 4.45
C LYS A 175 10.46 14.05 3.83
N ALA A 176 9.58 13.60 2.94
CA ALA A 176 8.60 14.47 2.29
C ALA A 176 7.58 15.07 3.28
N GLU A 177 7.30 14.37 4.37
CA GLU A 177 6.42 14.82 5.45
C GLU A 177 7.12 15.72 6.49
N GLY A 178 8.44 15.95 6.36
CA GLY A 178 9.22 16.84 7.20
C GLY A 178 9.84 16.19 8.42
N PHE A 179 9.84 14.85 8.52
CA PHE A 179 10.60 14.14 9.54
C PHE A 179 12.09 14.10 9.18
N ASP A 180 12.94 13.86 10.17
CA ASP A 180 14.36 13.50 9.99
C ASP A 180 14.54 11.98 10.18
N PRO A 181 14.27 11.17 9.15
CA PRO A 181 14.27 9.73 9.31
C PRO A 181 15.68 9.17 9.50
N ILE A 182 15.78 8.25 10.44
CA ILE A 182 16.87 7.26 10.50
C ILE A 182 16.29 5.90 10.13
N SER A 183 17.05 5.10 9.42
CA SER A 183 16.63 3.76 9.03
C SER A 183 17.75 2.76 9.21
N VAL A 184 17.37 1.52 9.48
CA VAL A 184 18.28 0.38 9.52
C VAL A 184 17.70 -0.75 8.70
N VAL A 185 18.52 -1.32 7.83
CA VAL A 185 18.22 -2.56 7.12
C VAL A 185 18.94 -3.69 7.84
N THR A 186 18.21 -4.74 8.17
CA THR A 186 18.77 -5.91 8.86
C THR A 186 18.18 -7.19 8.27
N ILE A 187 18.93 -8.27 8.46
CA ILE A 187 18.47 -9.63 8.16
C ILE A 187 18.26 -10.32 9.50
N VAL A 188 17.06 -10.82 9.74
CA VAL A 188 16.67 -11.48 10.98
C VAL A 188 15.98 -12.81 10.68
N ASP A 189 16.09 -13.74 11.59
CA ASP A 189 15.40 -15.04 11.51
C ASP A 189 13.93 -14.87 11.95
N ASP A 190 13.02 -15.59 11.28
CA ASP A 190 11.60 -15.64 11.65
C ASP A 190 11.37 -16.41 12.97
N LYS A 191 12.29 -17.29 13.30
CA LYS A 191 12.37 -18.11 14.53
C LYS A 191 13.83 -18.52 14.74
N ALA A 192 14.10 -19.16 15.88
CA ALA A 192 15.45 -19.63 16.16
C ALA A 192 15.98 -20.50 15.00
N HIS A 193 17.18 -20.20 14.54
CA HIS A 193 17.78 -20.80 13.33
C HIS A 193 17.87 -22.34 13.34
N TYR A 194 17.90 -22.97 14.52
CA TYR A 194 17.93 -24.41 14.69
C TYR A 194 16.55 -25.08 14.54
N MET A 195 15.47 -24.28 14.43
CA MET A 195 14.13 -24.83 14.27
C MET A 195 13.87 -25.23 12.81
N PRO A 196 13.21 -26.38 12.56
CA PRO A 196 12.87 -26.79 11.19
C PRO A 196 12.09 -25.71 10.44
N GLY A 197 12.53 -25.44 9.21
CA GLY A 197 11.90 -24.42 8.36
C GLY A 197 12.13 -22.99 8.83
N ALA A 198 13.17 -22.72 9.63
CA ALA A 198 13.60 -21.35 9.90
C ALA A 198 13.98 -20.65 8.61
N ALA A 199 13.60 -19.39 8.49
CA ALA A 199 13.83 -18.57 7.30
C ALA A 199 14.21 -17.16 7.71
N THR A 200 15.01 -16.51 6.87
CA THR A 200 15.46 -15.14 7.10
C THR A 200 14.53 -14.13 6.43
N PHE A 201 14.30 -13.01 7.11
CA PHE A 201 13.68 -11.82 6.56
C PHE A 201 14.71 -10.73 6.34
N THR A 202 14.53 -9.97 5.28
CA THR A 202 15.10 -8.63 5.17
C THR A 202 14.08 -7.65 5.73
N MET A 203 14.48 -6.83 6.69
CA MET A 203 13.62 -5.85 7.34
C MET A 203 14.31 -4.47 7.33
N LYS A 204 13.54 -3.43 7.00
CA LYS A 204 13.93 -2.03 7.17
C LYS A 204 13.02 -1.39 8.20
N LEU A 205 13.59 -0.92 9.30
CA LEU A 205 12.89 -0.13 10.30
C LEU A 205 13.20 1.34 10.09
N ILE A 206 12.20 2.19 10.23
CA ILE A 206 12.29 3.64 10.02
C ILE A 206 11.76 4.34 11.27
N ALA A 207 12.55 5.29 11.78
CA ALA A 207 12.16 6.12 12.93
C ALA A 207 12.57 7.58 12.70
N ASP A 208 11.96 8.49 13.42
CA ASP A 208 12.35 9.89 13.45
C ASP A 208 13.54 10.10 14.39
N ARG A 209 14.62 10.69 13.90
CA ARG A 209 15.87 10.90 14.66
C ARG A 209 15.68 11.75 15.90
N SER A 210 14.82 12.78 15.80
CA SER A 210 14.66 13.76 16.88
C SER A 210 13.80 13.23 18.02
N THR A 211 12.73 12.51 17.71
CA THR A 211 11.76 11.99 18.69
C THR A 211 11.95 10.51 19.00
N GLN A 212 12.75 9.80 18.19
CA GLN A 212 12.94 8.36 18.20
C GLN A 212 11.65 7.56 17.96
N ARG A 213 10.55 8.21 17.57
CA ARG A 213 9.28 7.54 17.27
C ARG A 213 9.40 6.65 16.06
N LEU A 214 8.82 5.47 16.13
CA LEU A 214 8.70 4.58 14.98
C LEU A 214 7.78 5.21 13.93
N LEU A 215 8.26 5.26 12.68
CA LEU A 215 7.53 5.80 11.54
C LEU A 215 7.07 4.71 10.58
N GLY A 216 7.78 3.59 10.48
CA GLY A 216 7.40 2.52 9.57
C GLY A 216 8.32 1.32 9.57
N VAL A 217 7.87 0.27 8.91
CA VAL A 217 8.65 -0.93 8.63
C VAL A 217 8.34 -1.46 7.23
N GLN A 218 9.35 -2.03 6.60
CA GLN A 218 9.24 -2.81 5.37
C GLN A 218 9.91 -4.17 5.62
N VAL A 219 9.25 -5.24 5.21
CA VAL A 219 9.71 -6.61 5.46
C VAL A 219 9.53 -7.45 4.21
N ALA A 220 10.52 -8.28 3.89
CA ALA A 220 10.44 -9.24 2.81
C ALA A 220 11.11 -10.56 3.21
N GLY A 221 10.45 -11.69 3.01
CA GLY A 221 10.96 -13.00 3.34
C GLY A 221 9.97 -14.11 3.04
N PRO A 222 10.38 -15.38 3.09
CA PRO A 222 9.52 -16.51 2.73
C PRO A 222 8.50 -16.90 3.80
N GLY A 223 8.61 -16.36 5.01
CA GLY A 223 7.76 -16.70 6.16
C GLY A 223 6.66 -15.70 6.46
N ALA A 224 6.21 -15.65 7.71
CA ALA A 224 5.11 -14.82 8.19
C ALA A 224 5.53 -13.36 8.42
N VAL A 225 5.66 -12.58 7.33
CA VAL A 225 5.99 -11.14 7.38
C VAL A 225 4.92 -10.31 8.09
N ASP A 226 3.66 -10.76 8.06
CA ASP A 226 2.51 -10.19 8.74
C ASP A 226 2.74 -10.02 10.23
N LYS A 227 3.38 -10.99 10.90
CA LYS A 227 3.72 -10.90 12.32
C LYS A 227 4.57 -9.67 12.64
N ILE A 228 5.58 -9.38 11.85
CA ILE A 228 6.46 -8.21 12.06
C ILE A 228 5.68 -6.92 11.79
N VAL A 229 4.86 -6.93 10.74
CA VAL A 229 4.01 -5.79 10.37
C VAL A 229 3.01 -5.50 11.50
N ASP A 230 2.32 -6.50 12.04
CA ASP A 230 1.31 -6.33 13.11
C ASP A 230 1.94 -5.83 14.41
N ILE A 231 3.11 -6.35 14.78
CA ILE A 231 3.88 -5.86 15.93
C ILE A 231 4.21 -4.37 15.74
N THR A 232 4.67 -3.99 14.54
CA THR A 232 5.04 -2.60 14.27
C THR A 232 3.81 -1.69 14.20
N VAL A 233 2.68 -2.15 13.65
CA VAL A 233 1.40 -1.43 13.70
C VAL A 233 1.05 -1.10 15.16
N THR A 234 1.11 -2.10 16.02
CA THR A 234 0.81 -1.93 17.44
C THR A 234 1.79 -0.97 18.11
N ALA A 235 3.08 -1.11 17.84
CA ALA A 235 4.12 -0.24 18.38
C ALA A 235 3.91 1.23 17.97
N ILE A 236 3.64 1.50 16.68
CA ILE A 236 3.37 2.87 16.20
C ILE A 236 2.11 3.44 16.87
N GLN A 237 1.03 2.65 16.96
CA GLN A 237 -0.23 3.09 17.58
C GLN A 237 -0.08 3.36 19.08
N CYS A 238 0.83 2.68 19.75
CA CYS A 238 1.16 2.93 21.16
C CYS A 238 2.22 4.04 21.35
N GLY A 239 2.71 4.67 20.29
CA GLY A 239 3.71 5.72 20.36
C GLY A 239 5.10 5.22 20.79
N ALA A 240 5.43 3.97 20.47
CA ALA A 240 6.73 3.40 20.81
C ALA A 240 7.89 4.15 20.13
N THR A 241 9.01 4.15 20.81
CA THR A 241 10.29 4.71 20.35
C THR A 241 11.35 3.61 20.21
N LEU A 242 12.47 3.95 19.57
CA LEU A 242 13.68 3.10 19.54
C LEU A 242 14.26 2.91 20.94
#